data_9ad85996cb8e6486ec1ee8a86855645f
#
_entry.id   9ad85996cb8e6486ec1ee8a86855645f
#
_cell.length_a   1.000
_cell.length_b   1.000
_cell.length_c   1.000
_cell.angle_alpha   90.00
_cell.angle_beta   90.00
_cell.angle_gamma   90.00
#
_symmetry.space_group_name_H-M   'P 1'
#
loop_
_entity.id
_entity.type
_entity.pdbx_description
1 polymer ?
#
loop_
_entity_poly.entity_id
_entity_poly.type
_entity_poly.pdbx_seq_one_letter_code
_entity_poly.pdbx_strand_id
1 'polypeptide(L)'
;RPIAVFIHTDWCKYCNAMLNTTFKSEAVQISLNQSFYYVELNAENKNEIRFRNRVFKFKPTGNDLGIHELAEQLAMLNGRVNYPTMCFLNSDFEIVFQYSEFVDAGKMIEVLNELSNEN
;
A
#
# COMPACT_ATOMS: atom_id res chain seq x y z
N ARG A 1 12.30 6.44 9.23
CA ARG A 1 11.84 6.19 7.85
C ARG A 1 10.33 6.16 7.78
N PRO A 2 9.72 6.74 6.75
CA PRO A 2 8.28 6.56 6.54
C PRO A 2 7.96 5.14 6.08
N ILE A 3 6.69 4.79 6.20
CA ILE A 3 6.20 3.47 5.78
C ILE A 3 5.46 3.66 4.45
N ALA A 4 5.80 2.83 3.46
CA ALA A 4 5.11 2.80 2.18
C ALA A 4 4.34 1.50 2.09
N VAL A 5 3.02 1.57 2.01
CA VAL A 5 2.15 0.39 1.95
C VAL A 5 1.51 0.31 0.58
N PHE A 6 1.69 -0.81 -0.09
CA PHE A 6 1.03 -1.11 -1.35
C PHE A 6 -0.15 -2.04 -1.08
N ILE A 7 -1.36 -1.54 -1.22
CA ILE A 7 -2.57 -2.32 -0.96
C ILE A 7 -3.09 -2.86 -2.28
N HIS A 8 -3.29 -4.18 -2.35
CA HIS A 8 -3.64 -4.87 -3.58
C HIS A 8 -4.55 -6.07 -3.32
N THR A 9 -5.04 -6.65 -4.39
CA THR A 9 -5.73 -7.94 -4.38
C THR A 9 -5.16 -8.80 -5.50
N ASP A 10 -5.39 -10.11 -5.43
CA ASP A 10 -4.86 -11.05 -6.43
C ASP A 10 -5.54 -10.89 -7.79
N TRP A 11 -6.80 -10.45 -7.82
CA TRP A 11 -7.58 -10.28 -9.05
C TRP A 11 -7.44 -8.90 -9.68
N CYS A 12 -6.75 -7.99 -9.04
CA CYS A 12 -6.61 -6.61 -9.50
C CYS A 12 -5.60 -6.52 -10.65
N LYS A 13 -6.09 -6.21 -11.84
CA LYS A 13 -5.27 -6.13 -13.05
C LYS A 13 -4.16 -5.10 -12.94
N TYR A 14 -4.47 -3.90 -12.47
CA TYR A 14 -3.48 -2.84 -12.35
C TYR A 14 -2.52 -3.07 -11.19
N CYS A 15 -2.96 -3.76 -10.14
CA CYS A 15 -2.06 -4.17 -9.05
C CYS A 15 -0.99 -5.11 -9.59
N ASN A 16 -1.42 -6.12 -10.36
CA ASN A 16 -0.50 -7.10 -10.95
C ASN A 16 0.44 -6.44 -11.96
N ALA A 17 -0.07 -5.48 -12.73
CA ALA A 17 0.77 -4.72 -13.65
C ALA A 17 1.88 -3.97 -12.91
N MET A 18 1.56 -3.33 -11.78
CA MET A 18 2.56 -2.63 -10.98
C MET A 18 3.58 -3.60 -10.37
N LEU A 19 3.11 -4.74 -9.85
CA LEU A 19 4.03 -5.72 -9.27
C LEU A 19 5.00 -6.27 -10.31
N ASN A 20 4.56 -6.38 -11.56
CA ASN A 20 5.37 -6.95 -12.63
C ASN A 20 6.20 -5.92 -13.41
N THR A 21 5.97 -4.64 -13.21
CA THR A 21 6.72 -3.57 -13.90
C THR A 21 7.33 -2.57 -12.94
N THR A 22 6.52 -1.71 -12.35
CA THR A 22 6.99 -0.63 -11.47
C THR A 22 7.87 -1.13 -10.33
N PHE A 23 7.39 -2.17 -9.62
CA PHE A 23 8.13 -2.71 -8.47
C PHE A 23 9.24 -3.68 -8.86
N LYS A 24 9.41 -3.96 -10.17
CA LYS A 24 10.57 -4.69 -10.69
C LYS A 24 11.71 -3.75 -11.06
N SER A 25 11.46 -2.46 -11.12
CA SER A 25 12.50 -1.47 -11.38
C SER A 25 13.53 -1.47 -10.26
N GLU A 26 14.79 -1.63 -10.60
CA GLU A 26 15.87 -1.61 -9.63
C GLU A 26 15.92 -0.29 -8.88
N ALA A 27 15.74 0.82 -9.58
CA ALA A 27 15.75 2.14 -8.96
C ALA A 27 14.62 2.30 -7.92
N VAL A 28 13.43 1.79 -8.22
CA VAL A 28 12.30 1.81 -7.29
C VAL A 28 12.63 0.95 -6.07
N GLN A 29 13.15 -0.25 -6.29
CA GLN A 29 13.50 -1.16 -5.19
C GLN A 29 14.56 -0.56 -4.27
N ILE A 30 15.57 0.06 -4.84
CA ILE A 30 16.63 0.70 -4.04
C ILE A 30 16.04 1.83 -3.19
N SER A 31 15.23 2.69 -3.79
CA SER A 31 14.60 3.80 -3.08
C SER A 31 13.72 3.32 -1.93
N LEU A 32 12.88 2.31 -2.18
CA LEU A 32 12.02 1.75 -1.15
C LEU A 32 12.82 1.12 -0.02
N ASN A 33 13.90 0.40 -0.35
CA ASN A 33 14.71 -0.27 0.67
C ASN A 33 15.57 0.68 1.49
N GLN A 34 16.03 1.77 0.90
CA GLN A 34 16.92 2.71 1.58
C GLN A 34 16.17 3.77 2.38
N SER A 35 15.02 4.22 1.91
CA SER A 35 14.36 5.39 2.45
C SER A 35 13.01 5.12 3.12
N PHE A 36 12.50 3.91 2.99
CA PHE A 36 11.17 3.55 3.50
C PHE A 36 11.20 2.18 4.18
N TYR A 37 10.16 1.90 4.94
CA TYR A 37 9.78 0.54 5.28
C TYR A 37 8.67 0.18 4.30
N TYR A 38 8.94 -0.72 3.38
CA TYR A 38 7.98 -1.09 2.34
C TYR A 38 7.21 -2.34 2.72
N VAL A 39 5.88 -2.26 2.61
CA VAL A 39 4.98 -3.35 2.96
C VAL A 39 3.98 -3.55 1.81
N GLU A 40 3.77 -4.82 1.44
CA GLU A 40 2.69 -5.19 0.53
C GLU A 40 1.56 -5.80 1.35
N LEU A 41 0.37 -5.25 1.22
CA LEU A 41 -0.79 -5.70 1.97
C LEU A 41 -1.86 -6.19 1.00
N ASN A 42 -2.12 -7.50 1.03
CA ASN A 42 -3.23 -8.06 0.29
C ASN A 42 -4.51 -7.77 1.07
N ALA A 43 -5.44 -7.03 0.44
CA ALA A 43 -6.67 -6.60 1.10
C ALA A 43 -7.58 -7.77 1.45
N GLU A 44 -7.34 -8.95 0.88
CA GLU A 44 -8.13 -10.15 1.15
C GLU A 44 -7.38 -11.16 2.03
N ASN A 45 -6.30 -10.74 2.67
CA ASN A 45 -5.56 -11.56 3.63
C ASN A 45 -6.50 -11.97 4.77
N LYS A 46 -6.59 -13.26 5.03
CA LYS A 46 -7.49 -13.80 6.06
C LYS A 46 -6.85 -13.91 7.44
N ASN A 47 -5.55 -13.63 7.54
CA ASN A 47 -4.84 -13.69 8.81
C ASN A 47 -4.96 -12.38 9.57
N GLU A 48 -4.93 -12.47 10.89
CA GLU A 48 -4.88 -11.26 11.72
C GLU A 48 -3.56 -10.57 11.55
N ILE A 49 -3.58 -9.23 11.58
CA ILE A 49 -2.38 -8.40 11.50
C ILE A 49 -2.37 -7.50 12.74
N ARG A 50 -1.26 -7.55 13.48
CA ARG A 50 -1.07 -6.65 14.62
C ARG A 50 -0.33 -5.41 14.13
N PHE A 51 -0.93 -4.25 14.38
CA PHE A 51 -0.35 -2.97 13.99
C PHE A 51 -0.66 -1.95 15.07
N ARG A 52 0.38 -1.32 15.67
CA ARG A 52 0.25 -0.32 16.72
C ARG A 52 -0.52 -0.83 17.94
N ASN A 53 -0.22 -2.03 18.37
CA ASN A 53 -0.87 -2.68 19.54
C ASN A 53 -2.37 -2.94 19.34
N ARG A 54 -2.82 -2.93 18.11
CA ARG A 54 -4.18 -3.23 17.74
C ARG A 54 -4.18 -4.40 16.77
N VAL A 55 -5.15 -5.31 16.92
CA VAL A 55 -5.30 -6.45 16.02
C VAL A 55 -6.36 -6.12 14.97
N PHE A 56 -5.97 -6.23 13.70
CA PHE A 56 -6.87 -6.03 12.57
C PHE A 56 -7.19 -7.38 11.97
N LYS A 57 -8.46 -7.58 11.62
CA LYS A 57 -8.97 -8.88 11.16
C LYS A 57 -9.57 -8.77 9.77
N PHE A 58 -9.68 -9.92 9.12
CA PHE A 58 -10.42 -10.04 7.87
C PHE A 58 -11.92 -9.91 8.16
N LYS A 59 -12.61 -9.08 7.38
CA LYS A 59 -14.06 -8.86 7.48
C LYS A 59 -14.75 -9.53 6.30
N PRO A 60 -15.41 -10.68 6.49
CA PRO A 60 -16.13 -11.31 5.39
C PRO A 60 -17.36 -10.48 5.00
N THR A 61 -17.60 -10.36 3.69
CA THR A 61 -18.76 -9.67 3.14
C THR A 61 -19.65 -10.58 2.31
N GLY A 62 -19.26 -11.86 2.15
CA GLY A 62 -20.01 -12.85 1.40
C GLY A 62 -19.20 -14.13 1.32
N ASN A 63 -19.63 -15.07 0.49
CA ASN A 63 -18.90 -16.33 0.30
C ASN A 63 -17.55 -16.05 -0.34
N ASP A 64 -16.48 -16.35 0.38
CA ASP A 64 -15.09 -16.13 -0.04
C ASP A 64 -14.77 -14.68 -0.42
N LEU A 65 -15.65 -13.75 -0.03
CA LEU A 65 -15.46 -12.32 -0.28
C LEU A 65 -15.28 -11.59 1.03
N GLY A 66 -14.48 -10.53 0.99
CA GLY A 66 -14.30 -9.70 2.17
C GLY A 66 -13.14 -8.75 2.00
N ILE A 67 -12.85 -8.02 3.07
CA ILE A 67 -11.77 -7.06 3.10
C ILE A 67 -11.12 -7.08 4.48
N HIS A 68 -9.79 -7.03 4.52
CA HIS A 68 -9.06 -6.91 5.77
C HIS A 68 -9.28 -5.50 6.35
N GLU A 69 -9.52 -5.43 7.64
CA GLU A 69 -9.77 -4.14 8.31
C GLU A 69 -8.65 -3.13 8.11
N LEU A 70 -7.40 -3.59 8.11
CA LEU A 70 -6.26 -2.68 7.90
C LEU A 70 -6.26 -2.10 6.49
N ALA A 71 -6.56 -2.93 5.48
CA ALA A 71 -6.66 -2.46 4.11
C ALA A 71 -7.81 -1.47 3.95
N GLU A 72 -8.91 -1.70 4.64
CA GLU A 72 -10.05 -0.78 4.61
C GLU A 72 -9.63 0.62 5.08
N GLN A 73 -8.82 0.70 6.13
CA GLN A 73 -8.35 1.99 6.63
C GLN A 73 -7.31 2.64 5.71
N LEU A 74 -6.39 1.88 5.16
CA LEU A 74 -5.27 2.43 4.40
C LEU A 74 -5.56 2.67 2.93
N ALA A 75 -6.60 2.04 2.40
CA ALA A 75 -6.98 2.18 0.98
C ALA A 75 -8.29 2.94 0.78
N MET A 76 -8.81 3.57 1.83
CA MET A 76 -10.03 4.36 1.75
C MET A 76 -9.73 5.72 1.15
N LEU A 77 -10.29 5.98 -0.03
CA LEU A 77 -10.16 7.24 -0.75
C LEU A 77 -11.52 7.66 -1.26
N ASN A 78 -11.90 8.89 -1.00
CA ASN A 78 -13.20 9.44 -1.46
C ASN A 78 -14.38 8.57 -1.05
N GLY A 79 -14.31 8.03 0.18
CA GLY A 79 -15.43 7.28 0.75
C GLY A 79 -15.52 5.83 0.34
N ARG A 80 -14.52 5.31 -0.36
CA ARG A 80 -14.52 3.89 -0.73
C ARG A 80 -13.10 3.34 -0.84
N VAL A 81 -13.00 2.02 -0.75
CA VAL A 81 -11.73 1.31 -0.87
C VAL A 81 -11.38 1.16 -2.35
N ASN A 82 -10.13 1.42 -2.70
CA ASN A 82 -9.65 1.36 -4.07
C ASN A 82 -8.39 0.49 -4.16
N TYR A 83 -8.22 -0.17 -5.31
CA TYR A 83 -7.01 -0.95 -5.62
C TYR A 83 -6.53 -0.60 -7.03
N PRO A 84 -5.21 -0.47 -7.24
CA PRO A 84 -4.18 -0.44 -6.22
C PRO A 84 -4.22 0.86 -5.45
N THR A 85 -3.75 0.86 -4.21
CA THR A 85 -3.57 2.09 -3.44
C THR A 85 -2.17 2.07 -2.84
N MET A 86 -1.48 3.20 -2.95
CA MET A 86 -0.27 3.45 -2.17
C MET A 86 -0.64 4.35 -1.02
N CYS A 87 -0.28 3.93 0.19
CA CYS A 87 -0.52 4.71 1.40
C CYS A 87 0.81 4.92 2.10
N PHE A 88 1.13 6.18 2.36
CA PHE A 88 2.39 6.54 3.02
C PHE A 88 2.11 7.05 4.43
N LEU A 89 2.82 6.48 5.40
CA LEU A 89 2.68 6.85 6.81
C LEU A 89 4.00 7.46 7.30
N ASN A 90 3.90 8.47 8.16
CA ASN A 90 5.09 9.03 8.80
C ASN A 90 5.52 8.17 9.99
N SER A 91 6.56 8.57 10.72
CA SER A 91 7.07 7.81 11.86
C SER A 91 6.09 7.75 13.04
N ASP A 92 5.07 8.59 13.07
CA ASP A 92 3.99 8.54 14.05
C ASP A 92 2.80 7.73 13.55
N PHE A 93 2.94 7.05 12.42
CA PHE A 93 1.92 6.21 11.78
C PHE A 93 0.71 7.00 11.30
N GLU A 94 0.89 8.27 11.01
CA GLU A 94 -0.16 9.09 10.42
C GLU A 94 -0.08 9.02 8.90
N ILE A 95 -1.24 8.94 8.24
CA ILE A 95 -1.28 8.94 6.77
C ILE A 95 -0.90 10.33 6.28
N VAL A 96 0.19 10.41 5.52
CA VAL A 96 0.66 11.68 4.97
C VAL A 96 0.36 11.82 3.48
N PHE A 97 0.15 10.70 2.78
CA PHE A 97 -0.18 10.73 1.36
C PHE A 97 -0.79 9.41 0.93
N GLN A 98 -1.82 9.49 0.10
CA GLN A 98 -2.46 8.31 -0.52
C GLN A 98 -2.80 8.64 -1.95
N TYR A 99 -2.68 7.64 -2.82
CA TYR A 99 -3.26 7.74 -4.15
C TYR A 99 -3.61 6.34 -4.66
N SER A 100 -4.55 6.29 -5.60
CA SER A 100 -5.02 5.03 -6.15
C SER A 100 -5.04 5.12 -7.68
N GLU A 101 -3.96 4.69 -8.30
CA GLU A 101 -3.87 4.55 -9.75
C GLU A 101 -2.60 3.80 -10.09
N PHE A 102 -2.55 3.27 -11.30
CA PHE A 102 -1.30 2.71 -11.82
C PHE A 102 -0.30 3.85 -12.04
N VAL A 103 0.93 3.67 -11.57
CA VAL A 103 2.03 4.57 -11.88
C VAL A 103 3.22 3.76 -12.36
N ASP A 104 3.93 4.31 -13.35
CA ASP A 104 5.14 3.64 -13.85
C ASP A 104 6.34 3.92 -12.93
N ALA A 105 7.48 3.30 -13.25
CA ALA A 105 8.68 3.42 -12.42
C ALA A 105 9.17 4.87 -12.31
N GLY A 106 9.13 5.62 -13.40
CA GLY A 106 9.57 7.02 -13.39
C GLY A 106 8.74 7.88 -12.45
N LYS A 107 7.42 7.75 -12.52
CA LYS A 107 6.51 8.50 -11.65
C LYS A 107 6.66 8.06 -10.20
N MET A 108 6.84 6.75 -9.97
CA MET A 108 7.04 6.25 -8.62
C MET A 108 8.29 6.86 -7.98
N ILE A 109 9.39 6.95 -8.74
CA ILE A 109 10.63 7.55 -8.22
C ILE A 109 10.39 9.02 -7.83
N GLU A 110 9.65 9.78 -8.63
CA GLU A 110 9.33 11.17 -8.30
C GLU A 110 8.58 11.25 -6.97
N VAL A 111 7.56 10.40 -6.78
CA VAL A 111 6.76 10.37 -5.55
C VAL A 111 7.63 10.00 -4.36
N LEU A 112 8.45 8.95 -4.51
CA LEU A 112 9.30 8.48 -3.42
C LEU A 112 10.34 9.52 -3.01
N ASN A 113 10.94 10.21 -3.98
CA ASN A 113 11.92 11.25 -3.69
C ASN A 113 11.28 12.41 -2.91
N GLU A 114 10.09 12.81 -3.30
CA GLU A 114 9.39 13.89 -2.63
C GLU A 114 9.03 13.53 -1.20
N LEU A 115 8.51 12.32 -0.98
CA LEU A 115 8.10 11.88 0.34
C LEU A 115 9.27 11.57 1.28
N SER A 116 10.38 11.06 0.75
CA SER A 116 11.56 10.80 1.57
C SER A 116 12.20 12.08 2.07
N ASN A 117 12.08 13.18 1.34
CA ASN A 117 12.65 14.47 1.73
C ASN A 117 11.80 15.21 2.77
N GLU A 118 10.59 14.77 3.03
CA GLU A 118 9.70 15.40 3.99
C GLU A 118 9.87 14.89 5.43
N ASN A 119 10.75 13.90 5.61
CA ASN A 119 11.03 13.35 6.95
C ASN A 119 12.44 13.67 7.44
#